data_12173874931e1363fcc64c5af6575829
#
_entry.id   12173874931e1363fcc64c5af6575829
#
_cell.length_a   1.000
_cell.length_b   1.000
_cell.length_c   1.000
_cell.angle_alpha   90.00
_cell.angle_beta   90.00
_cell.angle_gamma   90.00
#
_symmetry.space_group_name_H-M   'P 1'
#
loop_
_entity.id
_entity.type
_entity.pdbx_description
1 polymer ?
#
loop_
_entity_poly.entity_id
_entity_poly.type
_entity_poly.pdbx_seq_one_letter_code
_entity_poly.pdbx_strand_id
1 'polypeptide(L)'
;MVVPVSDLNPGHWAERYAASGLDVLPLHSVRDGRCTCRRECGRNAGKHPTTEHGKDDASCDPQQVSDWWARWPWANVGIRPPVGVIVLDVDPRNGGGTALLGLTRQHGQLPPTLTARTGSGGYHIWLSYGGRTRGQLCRGVDVKSNAGYVAAPPSMHASGRRYEWLAGLPTAPAPRWVRQMLDPPPVTARPRPASATVGRIDGLLRHVAGDPGGELNQRLYWSACRAVESGLDVEPLVDLAVRMGHPERGARSTAASAAKAPPRTGAAR
;
A
#
# COMPACT_ATOMS: atom_id res chain seq x y z
N MET A 1 -4.82 -23.94 10.04
CA MET A 1 -4.00 -25.05 9.48
C MET A 1 -2.56 -24.61 9.56
N VAL A 2 -1.75 -25.22 10.45
CA VAL A 2 -0.31 -24.97 10.52
C VAL A 2 0.29 -25.66 9.31
N VAL A 3 0.79 -24.90 8.35
CA VAL A 3 1.41 -25.46 7.15
C VAL A 3 2.85 -25.82 7.49
N PRO A 4 3.30 -27.07 7.28
CA PRO A 4 4.69 -27.45 7.53
C PRO A 4 5.64 -26.55 6.71
N VAL A 5 6.69 -26.06 7.37
CA VAL A 5 7.72 -25.15 6.84
C VAL A 5 8.59 -25.81 5.73
N SER A 6 8.27 -27.05 5.31
CA SER A 6 9.05 -27.80 4.36
C SER A 6 8.88 -27.41 2.88
N ASP A 7 7.75 -26.80 2.50
CA ASP A 7 7.51 -26.36 1.14
C ASP A 7 7.77 -24.83 1.01
N LEU A 8 8.91 -24.49 0.48
CA LEU A 8 9.34 -23.11 0.23
C LEU A 8 9.17 -22.70 -1.24
N ASN A 9 8.47 -23.50 -2.04
CA ASN A 9 8.19 -23.19 -3.45
C ASN A 9 7.10 -22.12 -3.56
N PRO A 10 7.40 -20.92 -4.08
CA PRO A 10 6.40 -19.85 -4.20
C PRO A 10 5.22 -20.23 -5.09
N GLY A 11 5.43 -21.04 -6.15
CA GLY A 11 4.37 -21.48 -7.07
C GLY A 11 3.34 -22.35 -6.36
N HIS A 12 3.76 -23.35 -5.60
CA HIS A 12 2.84 -24.18 -4.82
C HIS A 12 2.03 -23.37 -3.81
N TRP A 13 2.65 -22.35 -3.22
CA TRP A 13 1.94 -21.47 -2.29
C TRP A 13 0.94 -20.56 -3.01
N ALA A 14 1.29 -20.05 -4.18
CA ALA A 14 0.38 -19.24 -4.98
C ALA A 14 -0.87 -20.05 -5.40
N GLU A 15 -0.69 -21.30 -5.84
CA GLU A 15 -1.79 -22.22 -6.15
C GLU A 15 -2.68 -22.47 -4.91
N ARG A 16 -2.09 -22.68 -3.74
CA ARG A 16 -2.83 -22.85 -2.47
C ARG A 16 -3.61 -21.62 -2.07
N TYR A 17 -3.04 -20.43 -2.23
CA TYR A 17 -3.74 -19.17 -1.97
C TYR A 17 -4.90 -18.99 -2.95
N ALA A 18 -4.68 -19.22 -4.22
CA ALA A 18 -5.73 -19.15 -5.25
C ALA A 18 -6.86 -20.16 -4.97
N ALA A 19 -6.53 -21.40 -4.63
CA ALA A 19 -7.50 -22.43 -4.25
C ALA A 19 -8.29 -22.06 -2.98
N SER A 20 -7.76 -21.15 -2.15
CA SER A 20 -8.46 -20.58 -0.98
C SER A 20 -9.27 -19.32 -1.33
N GLY A 21 -9.38 -18.96 -2.62
CA GLY A 21 -10.11 -17.79 -3.09
C GLY A 21 -9.38 -16.46 -2.92
N LEU A 22 -8.06 -16.47 -2.74
CA LEU A 22 -7.25 -15.26 -2.64
C LEU A 22 -6.69 -14.90 -4.04
N ASP A 23 -6.91 -13.67 -4.47
CA ASP A 23 -6.29 -13.13 -5.68
C ASP A 23 -4.78 -12.97 -5.47
N VAL A 24 -3.99 -13.74 -6.23
CA VAL A 24 -2.54 -13.70 -6.19
C VAL A 24 -1.98 -13.04 -7.44
N LEU A 25 -0.73 -12.57 -7.33
CA LEU A 25 0.02 -12.04 -8.47
C LEU A 25 1.51 -12.34 -8.29
N PRO A 26 2.25 -12.61 -9.39
CA PRO A 26 3.68 -12.82 -9.33
C PRO A 26 4.41 -11.48 -9.14
N LEU A 27 5.32 -11.45 -8.18
CA LEU A 27 6.18 -10.30 -7.92
C LEU A 27 7.61 -10.65 -8.33
N HIS A 28 8.37 -9.64 -8.73
CA HIS A 28 9.81 -9.81 -8.83
C HIS A 28 10.37 -10.34 -7.51
N SER A 29 11.43 -11.13 -7.58
CA SER A 29 12.15 -11.66 -6.42
C SER A 29 13.51 -10.97 -6.27
N VAL A 30 14.29 -11.40 -5.29
CA VAL A 30 15.68 -10.98 -5.10
C VAL A 30 16.59 -12.19 -5.27
N ARG A 31 17.58 -12.06 -6.15
CA ARG A 31 18.64 -13.03 -6.38
C ARG A 31 19.99 -12.32 -6.29
N ASP A 32 20.93 -12.89 -5.58
CA ASP A 32 22.29 -12.33 -5.40
C ASP A 32 22.26 -10.85 -4.97
N GLY A 33 21.35 -10.51 -4.06
CA GLY A 33 21.16 -9.16 -3.53
C GLY A 33 20.50 -8.16 -4.50
N ARG A 34 20.12 -8.59 -5.71
CA ARG A 34 19.52 -7.73 -6.75
C ARG A 34 18.10 -8.14 -7.09
N CYS A 35 17.30 -7.15 -7.46
CA CYS A 35 15.96 -7.40 -7.97
C CYS A 35 16.01 -8.13 -9.32
N THR A 36 15.17 -9.14 -9.52
CA THR A 36 15.10 -9.89 -10.78
C THR A 36 14.64 -9.06 -11.99
N CYS A 37 14.12 -7.85 -11.78
CA CYS A 37 13.86 -6.89 -12.87
C CYS A 37 15.13 -6.23 -13.44
N ARG A 38 16.30 -6.45 -12.81
CA ARG A 38 17.61 -5.88 -13.18
C ARG A 38 17.70 -4.34 -13.08
N ARG A 39 16.74 -3.69 -12.43
CA ARG A 39 16.75 -2.24 -12.15
C ARG A 39 17.14 -1.98 -10.69
N GLU A 40 17.58 -0.77 -10.40
CA GLU A 40 17.79 -0.31 -9.03
C GLU A 40 16.43 0.02 -8.38
N CYS A 41 15.88 -0.93 -7.67
CA CYS A 41 14.56 -0.83 -7.04
C CYS A 41 14.61 -0.36 -5.58
N GLY A 42 15.80 -0.20 -5.00
CA GLY A 42 15.96 0.19 -3.60
C GLY A 42 15.09 -0.67 -2.66
N ARG A 43 14.32 -0.02 -1.81
CA ARG A 43 13.40 -0.69 -0.86
C ARG A 43 12.27 -1.50 -1.51
N ASN A 44 12.01 -1.31 -2.80
CA ASN A 44 10.98 -2.03 -3.55
C ASN A 44 11.52 -3.29 -4.26
N ALA A 45 12.81 -3.61 -4.09
CA ALA A 45 13.39 -4.81 -4.66
C ALA A 45 12.65 -6.07 -4.19
N GLY A 46 12.24 -6.91 -5.15
CA GLY A 46 11.50 -8.14 -4.87
C GLY A 46 10.03 -7.96 -4.46
N LYS A 47 9.46 -6.75 -4.62
CA LYS A 47 8.10 -6.44 -4.15
C LYS A 47 7.16 -5.90 -5.24
N HIS A 48 7.66 -5.62 -6.43
CA HIS A 48 6.82 -5.07 -7.50
C HIS A 48 6.40 -6.16 -8.49
N PRO A 49 5.19 -6.03 -9.10
CA PRO A 49 4.63 -7.03 -9.99
C PRO A 49 5.48 -7.28 -11.22
N THR A 50 5.40 -8.51 -11.76
CA THR A 50 5.98 -8.88 -13.06
C THR A 50 4.98 -8.71 -14.20
N THR A 51 3.69 -8.60 -13.88
CA THR A 51 2.58 -8.44 -14.81
C THR A 51 2.44 -7.00 -15.30
N GLU A 52 1.76 -6.82 -16.44
CA GLU A 52 1.66 -5.54 -17.13
C GLU A 52 0.83 -4.50 -16.36
N HIS A 53 -0.34 -4.91 -15.83
CA HIS A 53 -1.25 -4.02 -15.10
C HIS A 53 -1.08 -4.12 -13.58
N GLY A 54 -0.01 -4.81 -13.13
CA GLY A 54 0.35 -4.90 -11.73
C GLY A 54 -0.70 -5.60 -10.87
N LYS A 55 -1.16 -4.93 -9.80
CA LYS A 55 -2.17 -5.50 -8.89
C LYS A 55 -3.53 -5.78 -9.57
N ASP A 56 -3.80 -5.14 -10.68
CA ASP A 56 -5.09 -5.29 -11.38
C ASP A 56 -5.16 -6.58 -12.20
N ASP A 57 -4.01 -7.24 -12.41
CA ASP A 57 -3.93 -8.59 -12.97
C ASP A 57 -4.10 -9.68 -11.90
N ALA A 58 -4.17 -9.35 -10.60
CA ALA A 58 -4.29 -10.35 -9.55
C ALA A 58 -5.50 -11.28 -9.78
N SER A 59 -5.29 -12.58 -9.64
CA SER A 59 -6.28 -13.60 -9.98
C SER A 59 -6.24 -14.79 -9.02
N CYS A 60 -7.37 -15.44 -8.82
CA CYS A 60 -7.49 -16.74 -8.18
C CYS A 60 -7.80 -17.86 -9.20
N ASP A 61 -7.78 -17.57 -10.51
CA ASP A 61 -7.93 -18.57 -11.55
C ASP A 61 -6.75 -19.55 -11.54
N PRO A 62 -6.98 -20.88 -11.34
CA PRO A 62 -5.90 -21.84 -11.18
C PRO A 62 -4.99 -21.95 -12.42
N GLN A 63 -5.58 -21.86 -13.63
CA GLN A 63 -4.81 -21.97 -14.87
C GLN A 63 -3.91 -20.75 -15.03
N GLN A 64 -4.44 -19.53 -14.81
CA GLN A 64 -3.67 -18.30 -14.88
C GLN A 64 -2.53 -18.29 -13.87
N VAL A 65 -2.78 -18.77 -12.65
CA VAL A 65 -1.76 -18.85 -11.59
C VAL A 65 -0.68 -19.85 -11.96
N SER A 66 -1.04 -21.04 -12.44
CA SER A 66 -0.08 -22.05 -12.90
C SER A 66 0.80 -21.52 -14.04
N ASP A 67 0.20 -20.86 -15.03
CA ASP A 67 0.92 -20.26 -16.17
C ASP A 67 1.93 -19.20 -15.73
N TRP A 68 1.58 -18.39 -14.74
CA TRP A 68 2.51 -17.38 -14.20
C TRP A 68 3.74 -18.02 -13.55
N TRP A 69 3.57 -19.05 -12.71
CA TRP A 69 4.72 -19.66 -12.05
C TRP A 69 5.46 -20.65 -12.94
N ALA A 70 4.84 -21.19 -14.00
CA ALA A 70 5.56 -21.86 -15.07
C ALA A 70 6.49 -20.89 -15.82
N ARG A 71 6.01 -19.66 -16.09
CA ARG A 71 6.80 -18.60 -16.75
C ARG A 71 7.85 -17.97 -15.83
N TRP A 72 7.52 -17.75 -14.55
CA TRP A 72 8.38 -17.11 -13.55
C TRP A 72 8.52 -17.95 -12.27
N PRO A 73 9.17 -19.12 -12.33
CA PRO A 73 9.25 -20.05 -11.19
C PRO A 73 9.97 -19.46 -9.96
N TRP A 74 10.70 -18.37 -10.16
CA TRP A 74 11.41 -17.61 -9.12
C TRP A 74 10.56 -16.49 -8.50
N ALA A 75 9.38 -16.22 -9.03
CA ALA A 75 8.59 -15.06 -8.60
C ALA A 75 8.17 -15.19 -7.13
N ASN A 76 8.23 -14.08 -6.41
CA ASN A 76 7.58 -13.93 -5.12
C ASN A 76 6.04 -13.89 -5.29
N VAL A 77 5.32 -14.19 -4.23
CA VAL A 77 3.86 -14.18 -4.22
C VAL A 77 3.36 -12.85 -3.65
N GLY A 78 2.57 -12.12 -4.42
CA GLY A 78 1.74 -11.05 -3.92
C GLY A 78 0.32 -11.57 -3.65
N ILE A 79 -0.33 -11.04 -2.63
CA ILE A 79 -1.77 -11.26 -2.40
C ILE A 79 -2.47 -9.90 -2.40
N ARG A 80 -3.51 -9.76 -3.19
CA ARG A 80 -4.45 -8.66 -3.13
C ARG A 80 -5.46 -8.97 -2.03
N PRO A 81 -5.53 -8.18 -0.95
CA PRO A 81 -6.49 -8.45 0.11
C PRO A 81 -7.93 -8.49 -0.43
N PRO A 82 -8.76 -9.46 -0.03
CA PRO A 82 -10.17 -9.49 -0.42
C PRO A 82 -10.91 -8.21 -0.05
N VAL A 83 -11.99 -7.91 -0.74
CA VAL A 83 -12.90 -6.82 -0.34
C VAL A 83 -13.38 -7.08 1.09
N GLY A 84 -13.34 -6.06 1.94
CA GLY A 84 -13.69 -6.21 3.35
C GLY A 84 -12.54 -6.71 4.24
N VAL A 85 -11.32 -6.81 3.70
CA VAL A 85 -10.11 -7.15 4.46
C VAL A 85 -9.06 -6.05 4.30
N ILE A 86 -8.40 -5.74 5.39
CA ILE A 86 -7.23 -4.85 5.43
C ILE A 86 -6.03 -5.59 6.00
N VAL A 87 -4.85 -5.14 5.64
CA VAL A 87 -3.58 -5.59 6.20
C VAL A 87 -2.85 -4.39 6.78
N LEU A 88 -2.56 -4.45 8.08
CA LEU A 88 -1.65 -3.51 8.72
C LEU A 88 -0.22 -3.96 8.42
N ASP A 89 0.48 -3.20 7.59
CA ASP A 89 1.89 -3.42 7.26
C ASP A 89 2.76 -2.62 8.23
N VAL A 90 3.29 -3.32 9.23
CA VAL A 90 4.08 -2.74 10.32
C VAL A 90 5.54 -2.73 9.94
N ASP A 91 6.11 -1.55 9.63
CA ASP A 91 7.53 -1.40 9.29
C ASP A 91 8.35 -0.95 10.51
N PRO A 92 9.22 -1.82 11.06
CA PRO A 92 10.03 -1.48 12.23
C PRO A 92 11.05 -0.37 11.93
N ARG A 93 11.52 -0.24 10.67
CA ARG A 93 12.51 0.78 10.28
C ARG A 93 11.93 2.20 10.36
N ASN A 94 10.61 2.32 10.24
CA ASN A 94 9.88 3.58 10.35
C ASN A 94 9.22 3.75 11.73
N GLY A 95 9.60 2.93 12.73
CA GLY A 95 9.07 3.00 14.09
C GLY A 95 7.67 2.39 14.27
N GLY A 96 7.18 1.62 13.27
CA GLY A 96 5.82 1.07 13.28
C GLY A 96 5.54 0.15 14.47
N GLY A 97 6.51 -0.68 14.87
CA GLY A 97 6.35 -1.55 16.03
C GLY A 97 6.10 -0.77 17.33
N THR A 98 6.91 0.26 17.60
CA THR A 98 6.75 1.12 18.78
C THR A 98 5.44 1.91 18.74
N ALA A 99 5.09 2.47 17.57
CA ALA A 99 3.85 3.21 17.41
C ALA A 99 2.61 2.33 17.63
N LEU A 100 2.59 1.14 17.03
CA LEU A 100 1.49 0.18 17.21
C LEU A 100 1.38 -0.29 18.67
N LEU A 101 2.52 -0.56 19.33
CA LEU A 101 2.55 -0.93 20.75
C LEU A 101 1.97 0.19 21.64
N GLY A 102 2.27 1.45 21.33
CA GLY A 102 1.69 2.61 22.01
C GLY A 102 0.16 2.63 21.88
N LEU A 103 -0.34 2.43 20.65
CA LEU A 103 -1.80 2.37 20.40
C LEU A 103 -2.47 1.20 21.11
N THR A 104 -1.85 0.00 21.11
CA THR A 104 -2.43 -1.15 21.79
C THR A 104 -2.44 -1.00 23.32
N ARG A 105 -1.49 -0.29 23.90
CA ARG A 105 -1.50 0.06 25.34
C ARG A 105 -2.61 1.05 25.67
N GLN A 106 -2.88 2.00 24.79
CA GLN A 106 -3.86 3.05 25.01
C GLN A 106 -5.31 2.56 24.76
N HIS A 107 -5.50 1.73 23.74
CA HIS A 107 -6.82 1.40 23.21
C HIS A 107 -7.23 -0.07 23.36
N GLY A 108 -6.32 -0.92 23.81
CA GLY A 108 -6.50 -2.37 23.92
C GLY A 108 -5.79 -3.15 22.81
N GLN A 109 -5.54 -4.43 23.09
CA GLN A 109 -4.79 -5.32 22.19
C GLN A 109 -5.53 -5.58 20.88
N LEU A 110 -4.76 -5.90 19.83
CA LEU A 110 -5.32 -6.49 18.62
C LEU A 110 -5.78 -7.92 18.91
N PRO A 111 -6.88 -8.37 18.30
CA PRO A 111 -7.32 -9.76 18.46
C PRO A 111 -6.29 -10.70 17.81
N PRO A 112 -6.18 -11.95 18.30
CA PRO A 112 -5.46 -13.00 17.57
C PRO A 112 -6.04 -13.14 16.15
N THR A 113 -5.18 -13.03 15.13
CA THR A 113 -5.59 -12.98 13.74
C THR A 113 -4.50 -13.50 12.81
N LEU A 114 -4.83 -13.76 11.56
CA LEU A 114 -3.86 -14.11 10.52
C LEU A 114 -2.72 -13.08 10.52
N THR A 115 -1.51 -13.54 10.76
CA THR A 115 -0.33 -12.67 10.86
C THR A 115 0.88 -13.31 10.20
N ALA A 116 1.55 -12.55 9.35
CA ALA A 116 2.84 -12.93 8.79
C ALA A 116 3.95 -12.03 9.35
N ARG A 117 5.12 -12.61 9.56
CA ARG A 117 6.37 -11.87 9.76
C ARG A 117 6.94 -11.50 8.40
N THR A 118 7.31 -10.23 8.22
CA THR A 118 7.96 -9.78 7.00
C THR A 118 9.47 -10.02 7.04
N GLY A 119 10.10 -10.15 5.88
CA GLY A 119 11.56 -10.31 5.81
C GLY A 119 12.35 -9.09 6.35
N SER A 120 11.72 -7.92 6.49
CA SER A 120 12.30 -6.75 7.15
C SER A 120 12.24 -6.82 8.69
N GLY A 121 11.58 -7.84 9.27
CA GLY A 121 11.38 -8.02 10.71
C GLY A 121 10.12 -7.34 11.25
N GLY A 122 9.25 -6.84 10.37
CA GLY A 122 7.93 -6.32 10.70
C GLY A 122 6.83 -7.38 10.58
N TYR A 123 5.58 -6.92 10.46
CA TYR A 123 4.42 -7.78 10.44
C TYR A 123 3.39 -7.33 9.41
N HIS A 124 2.71 -8.31 8.79
CA HIS A 124 1.45 -8.13 8.10
C HIS A 124 0.34 -8.69 8.98
N ILE A 125 -0.51 -7.84 9.55
CA ILE A 125 -1.61 -8.22 10.45
C ILE A 125 -2.91 -8.04 9.68
N TRP A 126 -3.63 -9.13 9.44
CA TRP A 126 -4.84 -9.16 8.63
C TRP A 126 -6.08 -8.99 9.49
N LEU A 127 -6.97 -8.07 9.12
CA LEU A 127 -8.18 -7.77 9.85
C LEU A 127 -9.37 -7.63 8.90
N SER A 128 -10.55 -8.11 9.26
CA SER A 128 -11.76 -7.84 8.49
C SER A 128 -12.28 -6.43 8.80
N TYR A 129 -12.48 -5.64 7.75
CA TYR A 129 -12.95 -4.27 7.83
C TYR A 129 -13.49 -3.79 6.48
N GLY A 130 -14.81 -3.54 6.42
CA GLY A 130 -15.50 -3.12 5.19
C GLY A 130 -15.70 -1.60 5.05
N GLY A 131 -15.13 -0.79 5.95
CA GLY A 131 -15.25 0.67 5.88
C GLY A 131 -14.20 1.34 4.97
N ARG A 132 -14.19 2.66 4.98
CA ARG A 132 -13.17 3.44 4.27
C ARG A 132 -11.81 3.23 4.90
N THR A 133 -10.77 3.17 4.07
CA THR A 133 -9.39 3.03 4.55
C THR A 133 -8.58 4.28 4.24
N ARG A 134 -7.77 4.70 5.20
CA ARG A 134 -6.62 5.57 4.95
C ARG A 134 -5.44 4.70 4.55
N GLY A 135 -4.50 5.25 3.79
CA GLY A 135 -3.26 4.54 3.42
C GLY A 135 -2.34 4.22 4.61
N GLN A 136 -2.59 4.81 5.79
CA GLN A 136 -1.77 4.66 6.98
C GLN A 136 -2.62 4.73 8.26
N LEU A 137 -2.36 3.84 9.20
CA LEU A 137 -2.99 3.86 10.54
C LEU A 137 -2.27 4.84 11.46
N CYS A 138 -0.95 4.74 11.52
CA CYS A 138 -0.04 5.62 12.26
C CYS A 138 1.35 5.55 11.62
N ARG A 139 2.31 6.34 12.12
CA ARG A 139 3.68 6.33 11.62
C ARG A 139 4.25 4.90 11.57
N GLY A 140 4.72 4.48 10.40
CA GLY A 140 5.31 3.16 10.18
C GLY A 140 4.32 1.99 10.16
N VAL A 141 3.01 2.27 10.14
CA VAL A 141 1.96 1.24 9.98
C VAL A 141 1.07 1.65 8.80
N ASP A 142 1.39 1.12 7.63
CA ASP A 142 0.60 1.30 6.43
C ASP A 142 -0.65 0.40 6.45
N VAL A 143 -1.69 0.82 5.74
CA VAL A 143 -2.92 0.04 5.57
C VAL A 143 -3.04 -0.36 4.10
N LYS A 144 -2.98 -1.66 3.85
CA LYS A 144 -3.22 -2.23 2.53
C LYS A 144 -4.61 -2.84 2.49
N SER A 145 -5.33 -2.60 1.41
CA SER A 145 -6.68 -3.12 1.16
C SER A 145 -6.75 -3.70 -0.25
N ASN A 146 -7.93 -4.03 -0.73
CA ASN A 146 -8.16 -4.45 -2.11
C ASN A 146 -7.63 -3.46 -3.17
N ALA A 147 -7.39 -2.20 -2.81
CA ALA A 147 -6.75 -1.20 -3.68
C ALA A 147 -5.23 -1.40 -3.84
N GLY A 148 -4.62 -2.33 -3.11
CA GLY A 148 -3.19 -2.64 -3.15
C GLY A 148 -2.93 -4.14 -3.06
N TYR A 149 -1.72 -4.50 -2.69
CA TYR A 149 -1.30 -5.88 -2.43
C TYR A 149 -0.21 -5.91 -1.36
N VAL A 150 0.06 -7.09 -0.83
CA VAL A 150 1.17 -7.37 0.08
C VAL A 150 1.98 -8.57 -0.42
N ALA A 151 3.29 -8.58 -0.17
CA ALA A 151 4.09 -9.79 -0.37
C ALA A 151 3.72 -10.81 0.70
N ALA A 152 3.49 -12.06 0.27
CA ALA A 152 3.06 -13.15 1.15
C ALA A 152 4.15 -14.21 1.34
N PRO A 153 4.11 -14.99 2.42
CA PRO A 153 4.94 -16.18 2.55
C PRO A 153 4.78 -17.13 1.32
N PRO A 154 5.85 -17.82 0.87
CA PRO A 154 7.21 -17.83 1.37
C PRO A 154 8.15 -16.86 0.64
N SER A 155 7.65 -15.74 0.16
CA SER A 155 8.42 -14.74 -0.62
C SER A 155 9.75 -14.40 0.01
N MET A 156 10.76 -14.10 -0.83
CA MET A 156 12.08 -13.66 -0.41
C MET A 156 12.14 -12.13 -0.35
N HIS A 157 12.57 -11.60 0.78
CA HIS A 157 12.83 -10.18 0.96
C HIS A 157 14.28 -9.81 0.59
N ALA A 158 14.54 -8.54 0.28
CA ALA A 158 15.88 -8.03 -0.05
C ALA A 158 16.91 -8.19 1.08
N SER A 159 16.48 -8.41 2.32
CA SER A 159 17.36 -8.74 3.45
C SER A 159 17.87 -10.17 3.46
N GLY A 160 17.48 -11.03 2.51
CA GLY A 160 17.77 -12.45 2.49
C GLY A 160 16.86 -13.29 3.40
N ARG A 161 15.91 -12.67 4.10
CA ARG A 161 14.93 -13.39 4.95
C ARG A 161 13.62 -13.58 4.20
N ARG A 162 12.89 -14.65 4.53
CA ARG A 162 11.57 -14.93 3.97
C ARG A 162 10.46 -14.26 4.76
N TYR A 163 9.33 -14.10 4.09
CA TYR A 163 8.05 -13.88 4.75
C TYR A 163 7.57 -15.21 5.32
N GLU A 164 7.00 -15.20 6.53
CA GLU A 164 6.58 -16.40 7.25
C GLU A 164 5.25 -16.20 7.94
N TRP A 165 4.32 -17.16 7.84
CA TRP A 165 3.11 -17.16 8.66
C TRP A 165 3.47 -17.50 10.09
N LEU A 166 3.06 -16.64 11.05
CA LEU A 166 3.25 -16.88 12.49
C LEU A 166 2.10 -17.68 13.09
N ALA A 167 0.89 -17.47 12.57
CA ALA A 167 -0.31 -18.18 13.01
C ALA A 167 -1.25 -18.34 11.83
N GLY A 168 -1.75 -19.56 11.62
CA GLY A 168 -2.79 -19.88 10.63
C GLY A 168 -4.19 -19.64 11.20
N LEU A 169 -4.42 -18.49 11.83
CA LEU A 169 -5.71 -18.10 12.37
C LEU A 169 -6.59 -17.48 11.27
N PRO A 170 -7.92 -17.55 11.39
CA PRO A 170 -8.81 -16.79 10.53
C PRO A 170 -8.61 -15.28 10.72
N THR A 171 -8.98 -14.50 9.73
CA THR A 171 -8.95 -13.04 9.81
C THR A 171 -10.00 -12.55 10.82
N ALA A 172 -9.57 -11.92 11.90
CA ALA A 172 -10.44 -11.39 12.94
C ALA A 172 -11.00 -10.00 12.60
N PRO A 173 -12.15 -9.60 13.15
CA PRO A 173 -12.68 -8.24 12.99
C PRO A 173 -11.73 -7.17 13.52
N ALA A 174 -11.58 -6.07 12.77
CA ALA A 174 -10.82 -4.91 13.24
C ALA A 174 -11.45 -4.36 14.53
N PRO A 175 -10.69 -4.15 15.63
CA PRO A 175 -11.21 -3.60 16.86
C PRO A 175 -11.74 -2.18 16.68
N ARG A 176 -12.62 -1.75 17.57
CA ARG A 176 -13.30 -0.45 17.46
C ARG A 176 -12.33 0.71 17.25
N TRP A 177 -11.23 0.74 17.98
CA TRP A 177 -10.26 1.82 17.88
C TRP A 177 -9.56 1.86 16.52
N VAL A 178 -9.21 0.71 15.92
CA VAL A 178 -8.67 0.64 14.55
C VAL A 178 -9.68 1.22 13.56
N ARG A 179 -10.94 0.81 13.65
CA ARG A 179 -12.02 1.31 12.79
C ARG A 179 -12.19 2.82 12.90
N GLN A 180 -12.18 3.36 14.12
CA GLN A 180 -12.30 4.80 14.36
C GLN A 180 -11.13 5.61 13.80
N MET A 181 -9.92 5.04 13.84
CA MET A 181 -8.74 5.69 13.24
C MET A 181 -8.74 5.65 11.72
N LEU A 182 -9.30 4.58 11.12
CA LEU A 182 -9.37 4.42 9.66
C LEU A 182 -10.51 5.20 9.04
N ASP A 183 -11.63 5.31 9.72
CA ASP A 183 -12.82 6.03 9.29
C ASP A 183 -13.04 7.25 10.22
N PRO A 184 -12.27 8.33 10.04
CA PRO A 184 -12.45 9.50 10.87
C PRO A 184 -13.86 10.07 10.66
N PRO A 185 -14.45 10.69 11.69
CA PRO A 185 -15.71 11.38 11.57
C PRO A 185 -15.66 12.34 10.37
N PRO A 186 -16.77 12.50 9.65
CA PRO A 186 -16.81 13.44 8.55
C PRO A 186 -16.32 14.79 9.06
N VAL A 187 -15.31 15.34 8.41
CA VAL A 187 -14.86 16.70 8.69
C VAL A 187 -16.07 17.58 8.43
N THR A 188 -16.73 18.07 9.48
CA THR A 188 -17.78 19.08 9.35
C THR A 188 -17.15 20.23 8.58
N ALA A 189 -17.61 20.44 7.35
CA ALA A 189 -17.09 21.46 6.47
C ALA A 189 -17.19 22.80 7.21
N ARG A 190 -16.05 23.39 7.59
CA ARG A 190 -16.03 24.78 7.98
C ARG A 190 -16.63 25.59 6.83
N PRO A 191 -17.56 26.54 7.10
CA PRO A 191 -18.10 27.39 6.07
C PRO A 191 -16.96 28.03 5.29
N ARG A 192 -16.95 27.84 4.00
CA ARG A 192 -15.92 28.33 3.09
C ARG A 192 -16.22 29.81 2.85
N PRO A 193 -15.29 30.75 3.14
CA PRO A 193 -15.47 32.11 2.65
C PRO A 193 -15.44 32.08 1.12
N ALA A 194 -16.49 32.63 0.51
CA ALA A 194 -16.62 32.79 -0.94
C ALA A 194 -15.72 33.97 -1.38
N SER A 195 -14.41 33.74 -1.52
CA SER A 195 -13.52 34.67 -2.21
C SER A 195 -12.12 34.07 -2.39
N ALA A 196 -11.63 34.20 -3.61
CA ALA A 196 -10.25 34.18 -4.09
C ALA A 196 -9.78 32.96 -4.87
N THR A 197 -9.88 33.11 -6.19
CA THR A 197 -9.25 32.19 -7.18
C THR A 197 -7.72 32.34 -7.19
N VAL A 198 -7.17 33.49 -6.82
CA VAL A 198 -5.73 33.78 -6.82
C VAL A 198 -5.01 33.15 -5.61
N GLY A 199 -5.64 33.02 -4.45
CA GLY A 199 -5.04 32.41 -3.27
C GLY A 199 -5.01 30.88 -3.26
N ARG A 200 -5.60 30.22 -4.27
CA ARG A 200 -5.70 28.75 -4.28
C ARG A 200 -4.44 28.06 -4.76
N ILE A 201 -3.80 28.55 -5.82
CA ILE A 201 -2.56 27.94 -6.33
C ILE A 201 -1.40 28.11 -5.33
N ASP A 202 -1.30 29.28 -4.68
CA ASP A 202 -0.27 29.54 -3.66
C ASP A 202 -0.40 28.62 -2.45
N GLY A 203 -1.64 28.28 -2.07
CA GLY A 203 -1.90 27.32 -1.01
C GLY A 203 -1.44 25.90 -1.39
N LEU A 204 -1.66 25.50 -2.62
CA LEU A 204 -1.23 24.20 -3.15
C LEU A 204 0.29 24.13 -3.32
N LEU A 205 0.92 25.22 -3.79
CA LEU A 205 2.37 25.33 -3.89
C LEU A 205 3.02 25.24 -2.49
N ARG A 206 2.48 25.96 -1.49
CA ARG A 206 2.96 25.83 -0.10
C ARG A 206 2.80 24.40 0.45
N HIS A 207 1.75 23.68 0.08
CA HIS A 207 1.58 22.30 0.49
C HIS A 207 2.61 21.37 -0.16
N VAL A 208 2.95 21.56 -1.44
CA VAL A 208 4.04 20.83 -2.10
C VAL A 208 5.38 21.16 -1.45
N ALA A 209 5.63 22.44 -1.15
CA ALA A 209 6.87 22.92 -0.52
C ALA A 209 7.01 22.53 0.96
N GLY A 210 5.91 22.17 1.64
CA GLY A 210 5.88 21.93 3.11
C GLY A 210 6.81 20.84 3.61
N ASP A 211 6.79 20.62 4.92
CA ASP A 211 7.72 19.87 5.77
C ASP A 211 8.52 18.73 5.10
N PRO A 212 9.87 18.71 5.24
CA PRO A 212 10.76 17.69 4.67
C PRO A 212 10.48 16.23 5.09
N GLY A 213 9.65 16.01 6.12
CA GLY A 213 9.32 14.69 6.65
C GLY A 213 8.24 13.91 5.89
N GLY A 214 7.48 14.54 4.97
CA GLY A 214 6.44 13.88 4.17
C GLY A 214 6.94 13.53 2.76
N GLU A 215 6.43 12.43 2.18
CA GLU A 215 6.82 12.04 0.82
C GLU A 215 6.38 13.11 -0.19
N LEU A 216 7.33 13.78 -0.84
CA LEU A 216 7.10 14.83 -1.85
C LEU A 216 6.10 14.38 -2.93
N ASN A 217 6.19 13.12 -3.35
CA ASN A 217 5.27 12.56 -4.34
C ASN A 217 3.80 12.53 -3.87
N GLN A 218 3.56 12.26 -2.58
CA GLN A 218 2.20 12.28 -2.01
C GLN A 218 1.63 13.70 -1.95
N ARG A 219 2.46 14.68 -1.55
CA ARG A 219 2.06 16.09 -1.52
C ARG A 219 1.75 16.61 -2.92
N LEU A 220 2.58 16.26 -3.90
CA LEU A 220 2.35 16.59 -5.30
C LEU A 220 1.03 15.99 -5.81
N TYR A 221 0.80 14.68 -5.60
CA TYR A 221 -0.42 14.02 -6.02
C TYR A 221 -1.68 14.67 -5.44
N TRP A 222 -1.68 14.89 -4.12
CA TRP A 222 -2.80 15.53 -3.44
C TRP A 222 -3.07 16.95 -3.98
N SER A 223 -2.01 17.76 -4.14
CA SER A 223 -2.13 19.13 -4.66
C SER A 223 -2.60 19.14 -6.12
N ALA A 224 -2.11 18.21 -6.95
CA ALA A 224 -2.54 18.07 -8.34
C ALA A 224 -4.03 17.68 -8.43
N CYS A 225 -4.52 16.74 -7.61
CA CYS A 225 -5.95 16.44 -7.53
C CYS A 225 -6.78 17.69 -7.21
N ARG A 226 -6.33 18.50 -6.24
CA ARG A 226 -7.03 19.75 -5.87
C ARG A 226 -7.00 20.81 -6.95
N ALA A 227 -5.88 20.93 -7.67
CA ALA A 227 -5.75 21.81 -8.81
C ALA A 227 -6.74 21.41 -9.91
N VAL A 228 -6.76 20.13 -10.31
CA VAL A 228 -7.70 19.60 -11.32
C VAL A 228 -9.15 19.82 -10.91
N GLU A 229 -9.56 19.46 -9.68
CA GLU A 229 -10.91 19.68 -9.15
C GLU A 229 -11.33 21.16 -9.14
N SER A 230 -10.36 22.07 -9.12
CA SER A 230 -10.58 23.51 -9.09
C SER A 230 -10.39 24.18 -10.46
N GLY A 231 -10.10 23.42 -11.52
CA GLY A 231 -9.81 23.94 -12.85
C GLY A 231 -8.52 24.76 -12.93
N LEU A 232 -7.56 24.50 -12.02
CA LEU A 232 -6.26 25.18 -12.02
C LEU A 232 -5.24 24.37 -12.80
N ASP A 233 -4.27 25.07 -13.38
CA ASP A 233 -3.12 24.45 -14.04
C ASP A 233 -2.24 23.70 -13.00
N VAL A 234 -1.85 22.48 -13.34
CA VAL A 234 -1.01 21.63 -12.49
C VAL A 234 0.50 21.84 -12.75
N GLU A 235 0.87 22.46 -13.85
CA GLU A 235 2.27 22.62 -14.26
C GLU A 235 3.11 23.35 -13.20
N PRO A 236 2.64 24.43 -12.54
CA PRO A 236 3.40 25.07 -11.47
C PRO A 236 3.73 24.14 -10.28
N LEU A 237 2.88 23.15 -10.00
CA LEU A 237 3.10 22.16 -8.94
C LEU A 237 4.16 21.13 -9.36
N VAL A 238 4.14 20.72 -10.64
CA VAL A 238 5.15 19.83 -11.23
C VAL A 238 6.52 20.51 -11.20
N ASP A 239 6.60 21.74 -11.69
CA ASP A 239 7.84 22.52 -11.70
C ASP A 239 8.44 22.71 -10.31
N LEU A 240 7.59 22.98 -9.32
CA LEU A 240 8.04 23.10 -7.94
C LEU A 240 8.59 21.75 -7.41
N ALA A 241 7.89 20.65 -7.66
CA ALA A 241 8.33 19.33 -7.22
C ALA A 241 9.68 18.94 -7.87
N VAL A 242 9.87 19.26 -9.14
CA VAL A 242 11.15 19.03 -9.87
C VAL A 242 12.26 19.88 -9.23
N ARG A 243 12.04 21.15 -8.96
CA ARG A 243 13.02 22.01 -8.25
C ARG A 243 13.36 21.47 -6.86
N MET A 244 12.45 20.76 -6.21
CA MET A 244 12.66 20.11 -4.91
C MET A 244 13.32 18.72 -5.03
N GLY A 245 13.77 18.31 -6.22
CA GLY A 245 14.51 17.07 -6.45
C GLY A 245 13.64 15.86 -6.83
N HIS A 246 12.35 16.06 -7.16
CA HIS A 246 11.55 14.98 -7.74
C HIS A 246 11.98 14.75 -9.19
N PRO A 247 12.21 13.48 -9.63
CA PRO A 247 12.48 13.20 -11.03
C PRO A 247 11.35 13.72 -11.93
N GLU A 248 11.66 14.49 -12.97
CA GLU A 248 10.67 15.17 -13.84
C GLU A 248 9.63 14.19 -14.40
N ARG A 249 10.09 13.08 -14.96
CA ARG A 249 9.18 12.02 -15.48
C ARG A 249 8.24 11.50 -14.39
N GLY A 250 8.71 11.36 -13.17
CA GLY A 250 7.90 10.93 -12.01
C GLY A 250 6.87 11.98 -11.62
N ALA A 251 7.27 13.26 -11.55
CA ALA A 251 6.37 14.36 -11.23
C ALA A 251 5.24 14.50 -12.26
N ARG A 252 5.57 14.45 -13.54
CA ARG A 252 4.59 14.48 -14.65
C ARG A 252 3.63 13.28 -14.61
N SER A 253 4.15 12.07 -14.34
CA SER A 253 3.31 10.87 -14.18
C SER A 253 2.34 10.98 -13.00
N THR A 254 2.79 11.56 -11.89
CA THR A 254 1.97 11.79 -10.70
C THR A 254 0.86 12.79 -10.99
N ALA A 255 1.14 13.91 -11.66
CA ALA A 255 0.15 14.89 -12.07
C ALA A 255 -0.86 14.31 -13.08
N ALA A 256 -0.40 13.52 -14.06
CA ALA A 256 -1.27 12.84 -15.02
C ALA A 256 -2.20 11.82 -14.34
N SER A 257 -1.74 11.14 -13.32
CA SER A 257 -2.56 10.22 -12.50
C SER A 257 -3.63 10.98 -11.73
N ALA A 258 -3.31 12.17 -11.20
CA ALA A 258 -4.27 13.03 -10.53
C ALA A 258 -5.40 13.51 -11.47
N ALA A 259 -5.05 13.81 -12.73
CA ALA A 259 -6.02 14.23 -13.75
C ALA A 259 -7.02 13.11 -14.14
N LYS A 260 -6.63 11.84 -14.00
CA LYS A 260 -7.49 10.67 -14.28
C LYS A 260 -8.25 10.19 -13.05
N ALA A 261 -7.97 10.72 -11.87
CA ALA A 261 -8.66 10.35 -10.65
C ALA A 261 -10.15 10.76 -10.74
N PRO A 262 -11.10 9.88 -10.38
CA PRO A 262 -12.50 10.26 -10.36
C PRO A 262 -12.69 11.42 -9.38
N PRO A 263 -13.54 12.42 -9.72
CA PRO A 263 -13.82 13.52 -8.82
C PRO A 263 -14.30 12.93 -7.49
N ARG A 264 -13.71 13.38 -6.39
CA ARG A 264 -14.13 12.94 -5.05
C ARG A 264 -15.54 13.47 -4.82
N THR A 265 -16.53 12.65 -5.18
CA THR A 265 -17.94 12.90 -4.86
C THR A 265 -18.08 13.00 -3.35
N GLY A 266 -18.12 14.22 -2.86
CA GLY A 266 -18.21 14.51 -1.44
C GLY A 266 -18.40 15.98 -1.19
N ALA A 267 -19.36 16.59 -1.90
CA ALA A 267 -20.06 17.80 -1.50
C ALA A 267 -21.14 18.13 -2.54
N ALA A 268 -22.18 17.34 -2.54
CA ALA A 268 -23.45 17.83 -3.05
C ALA A 268 -24.46 17.71 -1.89
N ARG A 269 -24.84 18.88 -1.42
CA ARG A 269 -25.91 19.39 -0.57
C ARG A 269 -25.65 19.42 0.92
#